data_0a5288dcfcdc735291bd855049c6819c
#
_entry.id   0a5288dcfcdc735291bd855049c6819c
#
_cell.length_a   1.000
_cell.length_b   1.000
_cell.length_c   1.000
_cell.angle_alpha   90.00
_cell.angle_beta   90.00
_cell.angle_gamma   90.00
#
_symmetry.space_group_name_H-M   'P 1'
#
loop_
_entity.id
_entity.type
_entity.pdbx_description
1 polymer ?
#
loop_
_entity_poly.entity_id
_entity_poly.type
_entity_poly.pdbx_seq_one_letter_code
_entity_poly.pdbx_strand_id
1 'polypeptide(L)'
;MKRVLQGRSIASRLFLAAGFWSASILIVAGVGLSALNASSTEDNFDDTLELYSKALVANVVSGEEGRAPPVVAPQFELAFSGWYWQITRLDGGHSEIRASKSLFGSQLPRLPASAAGADNFSRGYVTGPGDKPLRVIEREIDAGDEGRYLLQVAANADVIRAQVVQFEYALS
;
A
#
# COMPACT_ATOMS: atom_id res chain seq x y z
N MET A 1 -33.51 53.81 -31.88
CA MET A 1 -32.38 53.02 -31.37
C MET A 1 -32.56 51.56 -31.76
N LYS A 2 -31.87 51.07 -32.81
CA LYS A 2 -31.95 49.66 -33.28
C LYS A 2 -30.91 48.85 -32.50
N ARG A 3 -31.38 47.89 -31.68
CA ARG A 3 -30.49 46.88 -31.09
C ARG A 3 -29.99 45.95 -32.18
N VAL A 4 -28.71 46.06 -32.49
CA VAL A 4 -28.02 45.09 -33.35
C VAL A 4 -27.90 43.81 -32.53
N LEU A 5 -28.76 42.86 -32.80
CA LEU A 5 -28.59 41.47 -32.36
C LEU A 5 -27.39 40.89 -33.13
N GLN A 6 -26.22 40.97 -32.53
CA GLN A 6 -24.99 40.34 -33.05
C GLN A 6 -25.23 38.81 -33.02
N GLY A 7 -25.64 38.28 -34.16
CA GLY A 7 -25.74 36.85 -34.37
C GLY A 7 -24.34 36.24 -34.21
N ARG A 8 -24.14 35.47 -33.16
CA ARG A 8 -22.91 34.68 -33.02
C ARG A 8 -22.75 33.87 -34.30
N SER A 9 -21.66 34.10 -35.01
CA SER A 9 -21.36 33.42 -36.26
C SER A 9 -21.41 31.91 -36.07
N ILE A 10 -21.94 31.16 -37.01
CA ILE A 10 -22.02 29.69 -36.98
C ILE A 10 -20.64 29.11 -36.70
N ALA A 11 -19.59 29.72 -37.24
CA ALA A 11 -18.19 29.37 -36.99
C ALA A 11 -17.82 29.45 -35.48
N SER A 12 -18.26 30.50 -34.77
CA SER A 12 -17.98 30.64 -33.34
C SER A 12 -18.68 29.58 -32.49
N ARG A 13 -19.90 29.19 -32.88
CA ARG A 13 -20.64 28.12 -32.20
C ARG A 13 -19.99 26.77 -32.42
N LEU A 14 -19.53 26.47 -33.61
CA LEU A 14 -18.78 25.25 -33.93
C LEU A 14 -17.46 25.19 -33.16
N PHE A 15 -16.74 26.32 -33.11
CA PHE A 15 -15.46 26.40 -32.41
C PHE A 15 -15.62 26.19 -30.89
N LEU A 16 -16.65 26.77 -30.29
CA LEU A 16 -16.97 26.56 -28.87
C LEU A 16 -17.42 25.12 -28.56
N ALA A 17 -18.23 24.53 -29.45
CA ALA A 17 -18.65 23.14 -29.30
C ALA A 17 -17.45 22.18 -29.41
N ALA A 18 -16.59 22.36 -30.41
CA ALA A 18 -15.39 21.55 -30.57
C ALA A 18 -14.44 21.71 -29.38
N GLY A 19 -14.23 22.93 -28.90
CA GLY A 19 -13.42 23.20 -27.70
C GLY A 19 -13.98 22.57 -26.45
N PHE A 20 -15.30 22.63 -26.25
CA PHE A 20 -15.96 21.99 -25.11
C PHE A 20 -15.80 20.45 -25.13
N TRP A 21 -16.02 19.84 -26.30
CA TRP A 21 -15.85 18.38 -26.44
C TRP A 21 -14.41 17.95 -26.24
N SER A 22 -13.45 18.70 -26.80
CA SER A 22 -12.02 18.42 -26.63
C SER A 22 -11.60 18.54 -25.15
N ALA A 23 -12.02 19.60 -24.48
CA ALA A 23 -11.74 19.79 -23.05
C ALA A 23 -12.38 18.67 -22.19
N SER A 24 -13.61 18.27 -22.48
CA SER A 24 -14.29 17.19 -21.77
C SER A 24 -13.56 15.85 -21.91
N ILE A 25 -13.11 15.52 -23.11
CA ILE A 25 -12.34 14.29 -23.36
C ILE A 25 -11.02 14.32 -22.61
N LEU A 26 -10.32 15.45 -22.61
CA LEU A 26 -9.05 15.58 -21.88
C LEU A 26 -9.22 15.45 -20.36
N ILE A 27 -10.30 16.02 -19.81
CA ILE A 27 -10.60 15.89 -18.38
C ILE A 27 -10.90 14.43 -18.03
N VAL A 28 -11.75 13.76 -18.80
CA VAL A 28 -12.10 12.33 -18.56
C VAL A 28 -10.86 11.45 -18.69
N ALA A 29 -10.04 11.68 -19.71
CA ALA A 29 -8.78 10.94 -19.90
C ALA A 29 -7.79 11.18 -18.76
N GLY A 30 -7.65 12.42 -18.31
CA GLY A 30 -6.77 12.79 -17.20
C GLY A 30 -7.18 12.15 -15.87
N VAL A 31 -8.47 12.21 -15.55
CA VAL A 31 -9.02 11.57 -14.35
C VAL A 31 -8.85 10.04 -14.41
N GLY A 32 -9.16 9.45 -15.57
CA GLY A 32 -9.01 8.00 -15.78
C GLY A 32 -7.57 7.55 -15.64
N LEU A 33 -6.62 8.27 -16.24
CA LEU A 33 -5.20 7.95 -16.15
C LEU A 33 -4.65 8.12 -14.73
N SER A 34 -5.08 9.16 -14.02
CA SER A 34 -4.70 9.39 -12.62
C SER A 34 -5.19 8.26 -11.71
N ALA A 35 -6.44 7.81 -11.88
CA ALA A 35 -6.99 6.69 -11.12
C ALA A 35 -6.23 5.38 -11.37
N LEU A 36 -5.91 5.07 -12.63
CA LEU A 36 -5.13 3.88 -13.00
C LEU A 36 -3.71 3.92 -12.42
N ASN A 37 -3.06 5.09 -12.45
CA ASN A 37 -1.72 5.24 -11.93
C ASN A 37 -1.65 5.08 -10.39
N ALA A 38 -2.65 5.60 -9.68
CA ALA A 38 -2.75 5.43 -8.23
C ALA A 38 -2.91 3.95 -7.84
N SER A 39 -3.79 3.22 -8.53
CA SER A 39 -3.99 1.78 -8.34
C SER A 39 -2.70 0.99 -8.59
N SER A 40 -2.01 1.25 -9.70
CA SER A 40 -0.77 0.55 -10.05
C SER A 40 0.35 0.79 -9.04
N THR A 41 0.40 1.95 -8.39
CA THR A 41 1.40 2.26 -7.36
C THR A 41 1.15 1.46 -6.09
N GLU A 42 -0.11 1.35 -5.68
CA GLU A 42 -0.50 0.55 -4.51
C GLU A 42 -0.23 -0.94 -4.74
N ASP A 43 -0.59 -1.47 -5.93
CA ASP A 43 -0.34 -2.85 -6.31
C ASP A 43 1.16 -3.21 -6.30
N ASN A 44 2.02 -2.37 -6.89
CA ASN A 44 3.47 -2.57 -6.87
C ASN A 44 4.06 -2.55 -5.45
N PHE A 45 3.47 -1.74 -4.56
CA PHE A 45 3.90 -1.68 -3.17
C PHE A 45 3.48 -2.94 -2.41
N ASP A 46 2.26 -3.40 -2.62
CA ASP A 46 1.75 -4.65 -2.08
C ASP A 46 2.57 -5.84 -2.54
N ASP A 47 2.95 -5.90 -3.82
CA ASP A 47 3.85 -6.93 -4.37
C ASP A 47 5.20 -6.97 -3.64
N THR A 48 5.75 -5.80 -3.31
CA THR A 48 6.99 -5.71 -2.54
C THR A 48 6.82 -6.25 -1.12
N LEU A 49 5.75 -5.88 -0.43
CA LEU A 49 5.44 -6.39 0.91
C LEU A 49 5.19 -7.90 0.89
N GLU A 50 4.50 -8.39 -0.15
CA GLU A 50 4.24 -9.82 -0.34
C GLU A 50 5.54 -10.60 -0.56
N LEU A 51 6.49 -10.06 -1.31
CA LEU A 51 7.82 -10.67 -1.49
C LEU A 51 8.55 -10.84 -0.14
N TYR A 52 8.53 -9.82 0.70
CA TYR A 52 9.11 -9.92 2.05
C TYR A 52 8.34 -10.90 2.93
N SER A 53 7.02 -10.94 2.84
CA SER A 53 6.19 -11.91 3.55
C SER A 53 6.54 -13.35 3.16
N LYS A 54 6.72 -13.63 1.87
CA LYS A 54 7.14 -14.96 1.37
C LYS A 54 8.52 -15.37 1.91
N ALA A 55 9.45 -14.42 1.99
CA ALA A 55 10.78 -14.67 2.57
C ALA A 55 10.69 -15.01 4.08
N LEU A 56 9.80 -14.34 4.82
CA LEU A 56 9.55 -14.67 6.23
C LEU A 56 8.93 -16.06 6.40
N VAL A 57 7.96 -16.42 5.55
CA VAL A 57 7.35 -17.78 5.53
C VAL A 57 8.42 -18.84 5.36
N ALA A 58 9.34 -18.66 4.41
CA ALA A 58 10.42 -19.61 4.16
C ALA A 58 11.31 -19.79 5.40
N ASN A 59 11.56 -18.75 6.17
CA ASN A 59 12.33 -18.83 7.42
C ASN A 59 11.60 -19.60 8.52
N VAL A 60 10.27 -19.39 8.66
CA VAL A 60 9.47 -20.11 9.65
C VAL A 60 9.38 -21.59 9.33
N VAL A 61 9.11 -21.93 8.05
CA VAL A 61 8.94 -23.33 7.60
C VAL A 61 10.27 -24.10 7.59
N SER A 62 11.41 -23.43 7.46
CA SER A 62 12.73 -24.10 7.52
C SER A 62 13.18 -24.48 8.93
N GLY A 63 12.39 -24.15 9.97
CA GLY A 63 12.72 -24.47 11.36
C GLY A 63 13.99 -23.76 11.88
N GLU A 64 14.51 -22.77 11.16
CA GLU A 64 15.66 -21.95 11.59
C GLU A 64 15.25 -20.95 12.68
N GLU A 65 14.53 -21.45 13.70
CA GLU A 65 14.16 -20.67 14.86
C GLU A 65 15.42 -20.14 15.55
N GLY A 66 15.51 -18.81 15.66
CA GLY A 66 16.67 -18.15 16.30
C GLY A 66 17.64 -17.52 15.32
N ARG A 67 17.61 -17.82 14.05
CA ARG A 67 18.36 -17.10 13.04
C ARG A 67 17.56 -15.90 12.55
N ALA A 68 18.20 -14.74 12.43
CA ALA A 68 17.53 -13.59 11.81
C ALA A 68 17.00 -14.00 10.42
N PRO A 69 15.73 -13.68 10.08
CA PRO A 69 15.21 -14.00 8.75
C PRO A 69 16.17 -13.47 7.68
N PRO A 70 16.34 -14.18 6.54
CA PRO A 70 17.22 -13.74 5.47
C PRO A 70 16.74 -12.44 4.79
N VAL A 71 15.63 -11.87 5.23
CA VAL A 71 15.18 -10.54 4.85
C VAL A 71 16.02 -9.48 5.59
N VAL A 72 17.33 -9.53 5.35
CA VAL A 72 18.25 -8.52 5.89
C VAL A 72 18.29 -7.34 4.91
N ALA A 73 17.15 -6.70 4.69
CA ALA A 73 17.14 -5.39 4.08
C ALA A 73 17.50 -4.37 5.18
N PRO A 74 18.49 -3.49 4.97
CA PRO A 74 18.95 -2.55 6.00
C PRO A 74 17.85 -1.72 6.65
N GLN A 75 16.74 -1.50 5.93
CA GLN A 75 15.60 -0.77 6.45
C GLN A 75 14.94 -1.43 7.68
N PHE A 76 15.01 -2.75 7.84
CA PHE A 76 14.44 -3.45 8.99
C PHE A 76 15.33 -3.41 10.24
N GLU A 77 16.59 -2.97 10.10
CA GLU A 77 17.55 -2.85 11.18
C GLU A 77 17.54 -1.46 11.85
N LEU A 78 17.07 -0.44 11.14
CA LEU A 78 17.05 0.94 11.61
C LEU A 78 15.77 1.21 12.41
N ALA A 79 15.91 1.66 13.65
CA ALA A 79 14.78 2.03 14.50
C ALA A 79 13.88 3.07 13.79
N PHE A 80 12.58 2.81 13.80
CA PHE A 80 11.56 3.68 13.20
C PHE A 80 11.78 4.01 11.72
N SER A 81 12.43 3.11 10.97
CA SER A 81 12.70 3.28 9.53
C SER A 81 11.46 3.42 8.67
N GLY A 82 10.30 3.02 9.18
CA GLY A 82 9.06 2.93 8.43
C GLY A 82 8.83 1.58 7.75
N TRP A 83 9.77 0.63 7.86
CA TRP A 83 9.66 -0.74 7.38
C TRP A 83 9.72 -1.70 8.56
N TYR A 84 8.70 -2.55 8.71
CA TYR A 84 8.54 -3.41 9.86
C TYR A 84 8.12 -4.81 9.45
N TRP A 85 8.54 -5.82 10.23
CA TRP A 85 7.96 -7.14 10.18
C TRP A 85 7.73 -7.67 11.59
N GLN A 86 6.75 -8.54 11.72
CA GLN A 86 6.42 -9.23 12.96
C GLN A 86 5.91 -10.63 12.66
N ILE A 87 6.37 -11.59 13.44
CA ILE A 87 5.91 -12.99 13.46
C ILE A 87 5.37 -13.24 14.85
N THR A 88 4.11 -13.66 14.92
CA THR A 88 3.45 -13.97 16.19
C THR A 88 3.02 -15.43 16.15
N ARG A 89 3.44 -16.23 17.12
CA ARG A 89 2.93 -17.60 17.29
C ARG A 89 1.52 -17.56 17.85
N LEU A 90 0.61 -18.25 17.20
CA LEU A 90 -0.82 -18.28 17.59
C LEU A 90 -1.15 -19.44 18.52
N ASP A 91 -0.31 -20.47 18.55
CA ASP A 91 -0.48 -21.66 19.37
C ASP A 91 0.38 -21.57 20.64
N GLY A 92 -0.15 -22.06 21.75
CA GLY A 92 0.54 -22.09 23.03
C GLY A 92 0.06 -21.02 24.01
N GLY A 93 0.31 -21.24 25.29
CA GLY A 93 -0.16 -20.37 26.38
C GLY A 93 0.55 -19.01 26.49
N HIS A 94 1.60 -18.79 25.70
CA HIS A 94 2.34 -17.53 25.64
C HIS A 94 2.52 -17.15 24.16
N SER A 95 2.12 -15.94 23.81
CA SER A 95 2.37 -15.40 22.46
C SER A 95 3.85 -15.11 22.31
N GLU A 96 4.57 -15.96 21.60
CA GLU A 96 5.93 -15.69 21.21
C GLU A 96 5.92 -14.71 20.02
N ILE A 97 6.52 -13.53 20.21
CA ILE A 97 6.56 -12.49 19.19
C ILE A 97 8.03 -12.28 18.79
N ARG A 98 8.29 -12.42 17.50
CA ARG A 98 9.58 -12.05 16.88
C ARG A 98 9.31 -10.87 15.95
N ALA A 99 10.11 -9.83 16.07
CA ALA A 99 9.89 -8.61 15.32
C ALA A 99 11.20 -7.99 14.82
N SER A 100 11.09 -7.17 13.77
CA SER A 100 12.22 -6.38 13.27
C SER A 100 12.72 -5.41 14.33
N LYS A 101 14.03 -5.12 14.32
CA LYS A 101 14.62 -4.11 15.21
C LYS A 101 14.01 -2.72 15.00
N SER A 102 13.53 -2.46 13.79
CA SER A 102 12.88 -1.20 13.43
C SER A 102 11.62 -0.90 14.26
N LEU A 103 10.91 -1.93 14.77
CA LEU A 103 9.76 -1.76 15.67
C LEU A 103 10.14 -1.22 17.05
N PHE A 104 11.39 -1.37 17.45
CA PHE A 104 11.95 -0.86 18.71
C PHE A 104 11.10 -1.19 19.94
N GLY A 105 10.62 -2.43 20.02
CA GLY A 105 9.77 -2.92 21.12
C GLY A 105 8.28 -2.64 20.97
N SER A 106 7.85 -1.91 19.93
CA SER A 106 6.45 -1.76 19.56
C SER A 106 5.93 -3.04 18.89
N GLN A 107 4.60 -3.16 18.79
CA GLN A 107 3.95 -4.27 18.11
C GLN A 107 3.06 -3.74 16.99
N LEU A 108 2.93 -4.51 15.91
CA LEU A 108 1.99 -4.22 14.85
C LEU A 108 0.57 -4.66 15.29
N PRO A 109 -0.43 -3.78 15.17
CA PRO A 109 -1.81 -4.16 15.40
C PRO A 109 -2.28 -5.16 14.34
N ARG A 110 -3.17 -6.06 14.72
CA ARG A 110 -3.78 -7.03 13.81
C ARG A 110 -4.80 -6.35 12.91
N LEU A 111 -4.85 -6.77 11.65
CA LEU A 111 -5.87 -6.31 10.71
C LEU A 111 -7.25 -6.86 11.09
N PRO A 112 -8.34 -6.12 10.82
CA PRO A 112 -9.69 -6.63 11.00
C PRO A 112 -9.98 -7.78 10.02
N ALA A 113 -10.85 -8.72 10.42
CA ALA A 113 -11.21 -9.88 9.59
C ALA A 113 -11.79 -9.48 8.20
N SER A 114 -12.36 -8.29 8.08
CA SER A 114 -12.85 -7.74 6.81
C SER A 114 -11.75 -7.42 5.80
N ALA A 115 -10.49 -7.39 6.21
CA ALA A 115 -9.34 -7.14 5.35
C ALA A 115 -8.83 -8.40 4.60
N ALA A 116 -9.44 -9.58 4.86
CA ALA A 116 -9.05 -10.83 4.23
C ALA A 116 -9.30 -10.81 2.74
N GLY A 117 -8.25 -11.08 1.96
CA GLY A 117 -8.32 -11.28 0.51
C GLY A 117 -8.58 -12.74 0.12
N ALA A 118 -8.91 -12.96 -1.16
CA ALA A 118 -9.15 -14.30 -1.70
C ALA A 118 -7.87 -15.15 -1.82
N ASP A 119 -6.71 -14.53 -1.77
CA ASP A 119 -5.38 -15.11 -1.94
C ASP A 119 -4.69 -15.48 -0.60
N ASN A 120 -5.45 -15.54 0.48
CA ASN A 120 -4.95 -15.84 1.83
C ASN A 120 -4.06 -14.73 2.43
N PHE A 121 -4.06 -13.54 1.84
CA PHE A 121 -3.46 -12.34 2.39
C PHE A 121 -4.53 -11.37 2.86
N SER A 122 -4.34 -10.80 4.04
CA SER A 122 -5.10 -9.64 4.49
C SER A 122 -4.28 -8.39 4.23
N ARG A 123 -4.88 -7.37 3.63
CA ARG A 123 -4.22 -6.10 3.31
C ARG A 123 -5.00 -4.95 3.91
N GLY A 124 -4.29 -4.00 4.48
CA GLY A 124 -4.97 -2.87 5.11
C GLY A 124 -4.01 -1.79 5.59
N TYR A 125 -4.61 -0.78 6.19
CA TYR A 125 -3.89 0.32 6.83
C TYR A 125 -4.08 0.26 8.33
N VAL A 126 -2.99 0.48 9.06
CA VAL A 126 -3.00 0.58 10.53
C VAL A 126 -2.15 1.77 10.98
N THR A 127 -2.37 2.21 12.20
CA THR A 127 -1.49 3.18 12.84
C THR A 127 -0.32 2.45 13.49
N GLY A 128 0.88 2.77 13.07
CA GLY A 128 2.12 2.17 13.57
C GLY A 128 2.85 3.04 14.59
N PRO A 129 4.12 2.71 14.85
CA PRO A 129 4.97 3.48 15.76
C PRO A 129 5.05 4.96 15.34
N GLY A 130 4.92 5.87 16.33
CA GLY A 130 4.93 7.30 16.10
C GLY A 130 3.68 7.86 15.41
N ASP A 131 2.54 7.19 15.55
CA ASP A 131 1.24 7.57 14.97
C ASP A 131 1.26 7.71 13.42
N LYS A 132 2.17 6.98 12.77
CA LYS A 132 2.28 7.01 11.31
C LYS A 132 1.38 5.95 10.67
N PRO A 133 0.73 6.28 9.54
CA PRO A 133 -0.05 5.29 8.80
C PRO A 133 0.88 4.29 8.13
N LEU A 134 0.62 3.03 8.35
CA LEU A 134 1.33 1.91 7.74
C LEU A 134 0.39 1.14 6.82
N ARG A 135 0.88 0.77 5.64
CA ARG A 135 0.29 -0.30 4.83
C ARG A 135 0.81 -1.63 5.36
N VAL A 136 -0.07 -2.55 5.67
CA VAL A 136 0.25 -3.86 6.25
C VAL A 136 -0.28 -4.97 5.36
N ILE A 137 0.54 -5.98 5.15
CA ILE A 137 0.13 -7.28 4.65
C ILE A 137 0.28 -8.30 5.78
N GLU A 138 -0.77 -9.06 6.00
CA GLU A 138 -0.87 -10.07 7.04
C GLU A 138 -1.23 -11.42 6.44
N ARG A 139 -0.59 -12.48 6.92
CA ARG A 139 -0.88 -13.86 6.52
C ARG A 139 -0.77 -14.81 7.71
N GLU A 140 -1.77 -15.68 7.86
CA GLU A 140 -1.66 -16.83 8.76
C GLU A 140 -1.06 -18.02 8.00
N ILE A 141 -0.12 -18.71 8.63
CA ILE A 141 0.44 -19.96 8.15
C ILE A 141 0.33 -21.06 9.20
N ASP A 142 0.09 -22.25 8.73
CA ASP A 142 0.15 -23.47 9.53
C ASP A 142 1.42 -24.24 9.15
N ALA A 143 2.36 -24.32 10.08
CA ALA A 143 3.63 -25.00 9.92
C ALA A 143 3.59 -26.44 10.49
N GLY A 144 2.41 -27.03 10.63
CA GLY A 144 2.23 -28.39 11.14
C GLY A 144 2.67 -28.51 12.59
N ASP A 145 3.65 -29.37 12.84
CA ASP A 145 4.16 -29.67 14.19
C ASP A 145 4.81 -28.44 14.87
N GLU A 146 5.26 -27.46 14.09
CA GLU A 146 5.83 -26.21 14.61
C GLU A 146 4.77 -25.18 15.04
N GLY A 147 3.51 -25.38 14.65
CA GLY A 147 2.38 -24.58 15.07
C GLY A 147 1.89 -23.58 14.03
N ARG A 148 0.99 -22.67 14.47
CA ARG A 148 0.41 -21.64 13.63
C ARG A 148 1.03 -20.28 13.93
N TYR A 149 1.30 -19.55 12.87
CA TYR A 149 1.96 -18.25 12.93
C TYR A 149 1.18 -17.19 12.17
N LEU A 150 1.19 -15.98 12.72
CA LEU A 150 0.74 -14.78 12.05
C LEU A 150 1.96 -13.99 11.59
N LEU A 151 2.11 -13.82 10.30
CA LEU A 151 3.18 -13.02 9.71
C LEU A 151 2.61 -11.69 9.26
N GLN A 152 3.28 -10.62 9.66
CA GLN A 152 2.92 -9.25 9.29
C GLN A 152 4.14 -8.55 8.71
N VAL A 153 3.97 -7.90 7.56
CA VAL A 153 4.94 -6.99 6.96
C VAL A 153 4.26 -5.66 6.74
N ALA A 154 4.91 -4.60 7.15
CA ALA A 154 4.37 -3.27 7.09
C ALA A 154 5.38 -2.26 6.57
N ALA A 155 4.89 -1.27 5.85
CA ALA A 155 5.68 -0.13 5.44
C ALA A 155 4.90 1.18 5.53
N ASN A 156 5.65 2.29 5.66
CA ASN A 156 5.06 3.61 5.79
C ASN A 156 4.24 3.97 4.54
N ALA A 157 2.97 4.25 4.73
CA ALA A 157 2.03 4.63 3.66
C ALA A 157 2.33 6.02 3.07
N ASP A 158 3.09 6.86 3.74
CA ASP A 158 3.46 8.18 3.22
C ASP A 158 4.34 8.08 1.97
N VAL A 159 5.09 6.98 1.80
CA VAL A 159 5.89 6.72 0.59
C VAL A 159 4.97 6.57 -0.63
N ILE A 160 3.85 5.87 -0.47
CA ILE A 160 2.85 5.70 -1.53
C ILE A 160 2.23 7.06 -1.88
N ARG A 161 1.85 7.84 -0.87
CA ARG A 161 1.24 9.15 -1.05
C ARG A 161 2.19 10.16 -1.70
N ALA A 162 3.46 10.14 -1.32
CA ALA A 162 4.46 11.05 -1.90
C ALA A 162 4.63 10.85 -3.41
N GLN A 163 4.58 9.60 -3.89
CA GLN A 163 4.68 9.31 -5.34
C GLN A 163 3.45 9.79 -6.10
N VAL A 164 2.25 9.65 -5.53
CA VAL A 164 1.01 10.14 -6.15
C VAL A 164 0.99 11.66 -6.24
N VAL A 165 1.36 12.35 -5.15
CA VAL A 165 1.37 13.83 -5.08
C VAL A 165 2.42 14.42 -6.04
N GLN A 166 3.59 13.80 -6.17
CA GLN A 166 4.64 14.30 -7.06
C GLN A 166 4.22 14.26 -8.53
N PHE A 167 3.36 13.33 -8.91
CA PHE A 167 2.81 13.25 -10.26
C PHE A 167 1.76 14.34 -10.54
N GLU A 168 0.93 14.69 -9.56
CA GLU A 168 -0.05 15.78 -9.68
C GLU A 168 0.62 17.14 -9.88
N TYR A 169 1.73 17.42 -9.18
CA TYR A 169 2.50 18.65 -9.35
C TYR A 169 3.24 18.75 -10.70
N ALA A 170 3.55 17.63 -11.33
CA ALA A 170 4.21 17.61 -12.64
C ALA A 170 3.25 17.91 -13.81
N LEU A 171 1.93 17.87 -13.56
CA LEU A 171 0.89 18.11 -14.56
C LEU A 171 0.20 19.49 -14.43
N SER A 172 0.53 20.28 -13.44
CA SER A 172 0.03 21.65 -13.25
C SER A 172 1.07 22.69 -13.63
#